data_bc4640b8d3547e4617c367e8e1ccbce5
#
_entry.id   bc4640b8d3547e4617c367e8e1ccbce5
#
_cell.length_a   1.000
_cell.length_b   1.000
_cell.length_c   1.000
_cell.angle_alpha   90.00
_cell.angle_beta   90.00
_cell.angle_gamma   90.00
#
_symmetry.space_group_name_H-M   'P 1'
#
loop_
_entity.id
_entity.type
_entity.pdbx_description
1 polymer ?
#
loop_
_entity_poly.entity_id
_entity_poly.type
_entity_poly.pdbx_seq_one_letter_code
_entity_poly.pdbx_strand_id
1 'polypeptide(L)'
;MARDRLHARDLVAGTPDTRDRYIDFLRAASILAVVIGHWFIAVIWWRGGVIGSVSAIGKTSWLWIATWFLQVIPLFFFVGGFSNLVGHRSHRRRGLSEWTFLRSRAERLLRPSLIFVGVWAVVQLVLHLADAGGDGWLRGVRPPGATIPFGPLWFLAVYLIVVLASPITIRLHDRFGLAVPAAMLAGAVAVDVLRFGFDLQEVGRANVWLVFLFLHQLGYFYADGRLTALPRWAFVAMAAAGLGAMLLMTNLNRIWPDVGIYPKSLLGTDVGTVTNTNPPTLMMAAMGVWSIGGAMLLRPALSRWLRRPRVWAAVITVNTVVMTLFLWHMTAFLLAVLVLWPLGLGQQGDTTASWWLERPLWELVPAAFLVPIVAAFGRFERPRPAPGDAGSSTEGIHSTS
;
A
#
# COMPACT_ATOMS: atom_id res chain seq x y z
N MET A 1 11.28 -6.40 -29.29
CA MET A 1 12.28 -5.33 -29.06
C MET A 1 11.98 -4.00 -29.74
N ALA A 2 11.73 -3.92 -31.06
CA ALA A 2 11.40 -2.64 -31.73
C ALA A 2 10.00 -2.13 -31.35
N ARG A 3 8.98 -2.99 -31.34
CA ARG A 3 7.59 -2.68 -30.96
C ARG A 3 7.47 -2.20 -29.52
N ASP A 4 8.23 -2.78 -28.59
CA ASP A 4 8.25 -2.37 -27.17
C ASP A 4 8.93 -1.00 -26.97
N ARG A 5 9.89 -0.65 -27.83
CA ARG A 5 10.54 0.67 -27.80
C ARG A 5 9.61 1.78 -28.31
N LEU A 6 8.78 1.49 -29.32
CA LEU A 6 7.78 2.44 -29.84
C LEU A 6 6.71 2.68 -28.78
N HIS A 7 6.14 1.63 -28.20
CA HIS A 7 5.13 1.74 -27.14
C HIS A 7 5.64 2.50 -25.90
N ALA A 8 6.88 2.26 -25.47
CA ALA A 8 7.51 2.99 -24.36
C ALA A 8 7.71 4.49 -24.69
N ARG A 9 8.03 4.83 -25.94
CA ARG A 9 8.18 6.22 -26.38
C ARG A 9 6.84 6.96 -26.40
N ASP A 10 5.77 6.31 -26.85
CA ASP A 10 4.41 6.88 -26.88
C ASP A 10 3.88 7.16 -25.47
N LEU A 11 4.08 6.23 -24.53
CA LEU A 11 3.74 6.42 -23.12
C LEU A 11 4.53 7.58 -22.46
N VAL A 12 5.78 7.75 -22.85
CA VAL A 12 6.64 8.85 -22.35
C VAL A 12 6.21 10.18 -22.98
N ALA A 13 5.92 10.21 -24.29
CA ALA A 13 5.48 11.40 -25.00
C ALA A 13 4.11 11.92 -24.52
N GLY A 14 3.21 11.02 -24.13
CA GLY A 14 1.91 11.38 -23.56
C GLY A 14 1.95 11.82 -22.08
N THR A 15 3.14 11.92 -21.47
CA THR A 15 3.25 12.32 -20.06
C THR A 15 3.29 13.85 -19.93
N PRO A 16 2.32 14.50 -19.25
CA PRO A 16 2.37 15.94 -19.00
C PRO A 16 3.63 16.35 -18.21
N ASP A 17 4.23 17.48 -18.52
CA ASP A 17 5.42 18.01 -17.83
C ASP A 17 5.14 18.32 -16.34
N THR A 18 3.87 18.58 -15.99
CA THR A 18 3.41 18.83 -14.62
C THR A 18 3.37 17.58 -13.75
N ARG A 19 3.60 16.40 -14.32
CA ARG A 19 3.50 15.13 -13.60
C ARG A 19 4.77 14.86 -12.79
N ASP A 20 4.63 14.72 -11.49
CA ASP A 20 5.75 14.35 -10.61
C ASP A 20 6.08 12.85 -10.74
N ARG A 21 7.12 12.57 -11.56
CA ARG A 21 7.59 11.21 -11.84
C ARG A 21 8.10 10.50 -10.58
N TYR A 22 8.62 11.26 -9.62
CA TYR A 22 9.17 10.71 -8.39
C TYR A 22 8.05 10.17 -7.48
N ILE A 23 6.97 10.91 -7.34
CA ILE A 23 5.78 10.45 -6.58
C ILE A 23 5.14 9.23 -7.24
N ASP A 24 5.05 9.19 -8.55
CA ASP A 24 4.55 8.02 -9.27
C ASP A 24 5.46 6.80 -9.08
N PHE A 25 6.76 7.00 -9.04
CA PHE A 25 7.72 5.94 -8.71
C PHE A 25 7.53 5.44 -7.27
N LEU A 26 7.42 6.33 -6.29
CA LEU A 26 7.18 5.93 -4.90
C LEU A 26 5.90 5.11 -4.77
N ARG A 27 4.82 5.47 -5.48
CA ARG A 27 3.57 4.70 -5.49
C ARG A 27 3.78 3.31 -6.09
N ALA A 28 4.41 3.21 -7.26
CA ALA A 28 4.68 1.95 -7.93
C ALA A 28 5.60 1.05 -7.10
N ALA A 29 6.67 1.61 -6.54
CA ALA A 29 7.60 0.88 -5.68
C ALA A 29 6.92 0.38 -4.41
N SER A 30 6.07 1.21 -3.78
CA SER A 30 5.33 0.83 -2.58
C SER A 30 4.38 -0.34 -2.84
N ILE A 31 3.63 -0.33 -3.95
CA ILE A 31 2.72 -1.45 -4.23
C ILE A 31 3.46 -2.74 -4.56
N LEU A 32 4.56 -2.66 -5.30
CA LEU A 32 5.40 -3.83 -5.58
C LEU A 32 6.02 -4.39 -4.30
N ALA A 33 6.48 -3.53 -3.39
CA ALA A 33 6.99 -3.96 -2.08
C ALA A 33 5.90 -4.65 -1.23
N VAL A 34 4.65 -4.18 -1.29
CA VAL A 34 3.51 -4.85 -0.64
C VAL A 34 3.28 -6.23 -1.23
N VAL A 35 3.22 -6.35 -2.55
CA VAL A 35 2.96 -7.62 -3.24
C VAL A 35 4.04 -8.64 -2.91
N ILE A 36 5.30 -8.30 -3.17
CA ILE A 36 6.47 -9.16 -2.92
C ILE A 36 6.58 -9.46 -1.41
N GLY A 37 6.44 -8.45 -0.56
CA GLY A 37 6.55 -8.62 0.88
C GLY A 37 5.54 -9.60 1.47
N HIS A 38 4.27 -9.58 1.02
CA HIS A 38 3.26 -10.53 1.48
C HIS A 38 3.59 -11.98 1.06
N TRP A 39 4.05 -12.19 -0.17
CA TRP A 39 4.42 -13.53 -0.64
C TRP A 39 5.67 -14.04 0.07
N PHE A 40 6.67 -13.15 0.26
CA PHE A 40 7.93 -13.50 0.87
C PHE A 40 7.82 -13.96 2.33
N ILE A 41 6.97 -13.29 3.14
CA ILE A 41 6.89 -13.56 4.59
C ILE A 41 5.87 -14.64 4.95
N ALA A 42 5.07 -15.15 4.01
CA ALA A 42 4.02 -16.10 4.30
C ALA A 42 4.58 -17.51 4.56
N VAL A 43 4.36 -18.02 5.76
CA VAL A 43 4.52 -19.43 6.12
C VAL A 43 3.15 -20.07 6.09
N ILE A 44 2.95 -20.99 5.15
CA ILE A 44 1.65 -21.61 4.86
C ILE A 44 1.44 -22.82 5.76
N TRP A 45 0.21 -23.05 6.10
CA TRP A 45 -0.27 -24.31 6.66
C TRP A 45 -1.60 -24.69 6.01
N TRP A 46 -1.82 -26.01 5.86
CA TRP A 46 -3.07 -26.57 5.37
C TRP A 46 -3.45 -27.78 6.23
N ARG A 47 -4.43 -27.62 7.08
CA ARG A 47 -4.86 -28.64 8.05
C ARG A 47 -6.37 -28.70 8.12
N GLY A 48 -6.93 -29.91 8.18
CA GLY A 48 -8.37 -30.10 8.29
C GLY A 48 -9.19 -29.43 7.17
N GLY A 49 -8.64 -29.35 5.96
CA GLY A 49 -9.29 -28.69 4.83
C GLY A 49 -9.22 -27.15 4.86
N VAL A 50 -8.50 -26.54 5.81
CA VAL A 50 -8.34 -25.10 5.93
C VAL A 50 -6.93 -24.68 5.55
N ILE A 51 -6.82 -23.70 4.64
CA ILE A 51 -5.55 -23.05 4.29
C ILE A 51 -5.41 -21.79 5.13
N GLY A 52 -4.26 -21.59 5.73
CA GLY A 52 -3.90 -20.37 6.43
C GLY A 52 -2.43 -20.03 6.23
N SER A 53 -2.06 -18.85 6.70
CA SER A 53 -0.66 -18.43 6.72
C SER A 53 -0.36 -17.71 8.03
N VAL A 54 0.86 -17.88 8.51
CA VAL A 54 1.44 -17.10 9.61
C VAL A 54 2.64 -16.33 9.08
N SER A 55 3.04 -15.28 9.80
CA SER A 55 4.17 -14.47 9.38
C SER A 55 5.50 -15.13 9.75
N ALA A 56 6.41 -15.28 8.79
CA ALA A 56 7.79 -15.69 9.02
C ALA A 56 8.54 -14.78 10.01
N ILE A 57 8.07 -13.54 10.18
CA ILE A 57 8.66 -12.55 11.10
C ILE A 57 8.55 -13.04 12.56
N GLY A 58 7.44 -13.69 12.93
CA GLY A 58 7.27 -14.27 14.26
C GLY A 58 8.14 -15.54 14.51
N LYS A 59 8.63 -16.15 13.43
CA LYS A 59 9.41 -17.41 13.47
C LYS A 59 10.91 -17.21 13.32
N THR A 60 11.35 -16.06 12.80
CA THR A 60 12.75 -15.78 12.50
C THR A 60 13.22 -14.55 13.26
N SER A 61 14.12 -14.72 14.21
CA SER A 61 14.52 -13.70 15.21
C SER A 61 15.09 -12.40 14.65
N TRP A 62 15.64 -12.40 13.44
CA TRP A 62 16.25 -11.21 12.79
C TRP A 62 15.36 -10.58 11.74
N LEU A 63 14.31 -11.28 11.28
CA LEU A 63 13.51 -10.84 10.11
C LEU A 63 12.70 -9.55 10.39
N TRP A 64 12.52 -9.16 11.64
CA TRP A 64 11.93 -7.89 12.01
C TRP A 64 12.69 -6.70 11.39
N ILE A 65 14.01 -6.82 11.18
CA ILE A 65 14.84 -5.78 10.55
C ILE A 65 14.31 -5.49 9.12
N ALA A 66 13.93 -6.52 8.37
CA ALA A 66 13.37 -6.36 7.04
C ALA A 66 12.08 -5.53 7.04
N THR A 67 11.28 -5.60 8.12
CA THR A 67 10.05 -4.81 8.24
C THR A 67 10.34 -3.31 8.32
N TRP A 68 11.48 -2.89 8.82
CA TRP A 68 11.86 -1.48 8.87
C TRP A 68 12.13 -0.92 7.48
N PHE A 69 12.66 -1.71 6.56
CA PHE A 69 12.94 -1.28 5.18
C PHE A 69 11.75 -1.51 4.22
N LEU A 70 10.98 -2.56 4.45
CA LEU A 70 9.91 -2.99 3.55
C LEU A 70 8.53 -2.49 3.96
N GLN A 71 8.39 -1.87 5.15
CA GLN A 71 7.12 -1.27 5.55
C GLN A 71 6.87 0.03 4.79
N VAL A 72 6.05 -0.04 3.77
CA VAL A 72 5.80 1.06 2.83
C VAL A 72 4.48 1.82 3.08
N ILE A 73 3.70 1.41 4.07
CA ILE A 73 2.44 2.09 4.43
C ILE A 73 2.64 3.59 4.66
N PRO A 74 3.67 4.04 5.40
CA PRO A 74 3.92 5.47 5.58
C PRO A 74 4.15 6.23 4.28
N LEU A 75 4.93 5.67 3.37
CA LEU A 75 5.17 6.26 2.04
C LEU A 75 3.89 6.29 1.20
N PHE A 76 3.03 5.27 1.34
CA PHE A 76 1.77 5.24 0.61
C PHE A 76 0.83 6.35 1.05
N PHE A 77 0.70 6.62 2.37
CA PHE A 77 -0.08 7.76 2.86
C PHE A 77 0.54 9.10 2.48
N PHE A 78 1.85 9.22 2.50
CA PHE A 78 2.57 10.41 2.01
C PHE A 78 2.25 10.70 0.53
N VAL A 79 2.37 9.71 -0.34
CA VAL A 79 2.01 9.81 -1.78
C VAL A 79 0.52 10.12 -1.95
N GLY A 80 -0.33 9.55 -1.09
CA GLY A 80 -1.76 9.83 -1.02
C GLY A 80 -2.04 11.30 -0.73
N GLY A 81 -1.35 11.86 0.25
CA GLY A 81 -1.42 13.29 0.61
C GLY A 81 -1.10 14.19 -0.58
N PHE A 82 0.07 14.01 -1.18
CA PHE A 82 0.41 14.73 -2.40
C PHE A 82 -0.69 14.65 -3.46
N SER A 83 -1.14 13.44 -3.76
CA SER A 83 -2.13 13.20 -4.83
C SER A 83 -3.48 13.87 -4.53
N ASN A 84 -3.90 13.87 -3.24
CA ASN A 84 -5.17 14.45 -2.84
C ASN A 84 -5.13 15.98 -2.85
N LEU A 85 -4.04 16.61 -2.37
CA LEU A 85 -3.91 18.07 -2.41
C LEU A 85 -3.86 18.59 -3.85
N VAL A 86 -3.01 17.99 -4.71
CA VAL A 86 -2.89 18.37 -6.13
C VAL A 86 -4.24 18.16 -6.85
N GLY A 87 -4.89 17.02 -6.62
CA GLY A 87 -6.20 16.72 -7.21
C GLY A 87 -7.29 17.67 -6.74
N HIS A 88 -7.39 17.96 -5.44
CA HIS A 88 -8.35 18.89 -4.88
C HIS A 88 -8.17 20.30 -5.46
N ARG A 89 -6.93 20.82 -5.46
CA ARG A 89 -6.63 22.14 -6.02
C ARG A 89 -6.91 22.21 -7.54
N SER A 90 -6.66 21.12 -8.28
CA SER A 90 -7.00 21.02 -9.69
C SER A 90 -8.51 21.07 -9.93
N HIS A 91 -9.32 20.38 -9.09
CA HIS A 91 -10.78 20.44 -9.18
C HIS A 91 -11.30 21.84 -8.87
N ARG A 92 -10.83 22.47 -7.81
CA ARG A 92 -11.19 23.83 -7.45
C ARG A 92 -10.87 24.85 -8.55
N ARG A 93 -9.70 24.76 -9.19
CA ARG A 93 -9.32 25.65 -10.31
C ARG A 93 -10.25 25.49 -11.50
N ARG A 94 -10.87 24.34 -11.69
CA ARG A 94 -11.88 24.05 -12.74
C ARG A 94 -13.31 24.40 -12.31
N GLY A 95 -13.51 25.01 -11.14
CA GLY A 95 -14.85 25.34 -10.63
C GLY A 95 -15.67 24.13 -10.19
N LEU A 96 -15.06 22.94 -10.05
CA LEU A 96 -15.77 21.73 -9.66
C LEU A 96 -15.95 21.67 -8.15
N SER A 97 -17.08 21.09 -7.71
CA SER A 97 -17.42 20.95 -6.29
C SER A 97 -16.49 19.95 -5.56
N GLU A 98 -16.41 20.10 -4.23
CA GLU A 98 -15.71 19.12 -3.38
C GLU A 98 -16.33 17.74 -3.48
N TRP A 99 -17.65 17.65 -3.65
CA TRP A 99 -18.33 16.39 -3.86
C TRP A 99 -17.87 15.67 -5.13
N THR A 100 -17.69 16.39 -6.22
CA THR A 100 -17.17 15.85 -7.48
C THR A 100 -15.76 15.30 -7.29
N PHE A 101 -14.91 16.01 -6.53
CA PHE A 101 -13.59 15.53 -6.17
C PHE A 101 -13.65 14.23 -5.36
N LEU A 102 -14.42 14.21 -4.25
CA LEU A 102 -14.57 13.04 -3.38
C LEU A 102 -15.13 11.84 -4.14
N ARG A 103 -16.19 12.06 -4.93
CA ARG A 103 -16.80 11.02 -5.76
C ARG A 103 -15.78 10.41 -6.73
N SER A 104 -15.01 11.24 -7.43
CA SER A 104 -14.00 10.76 -8.38
C SER A 104 -12.92 9.92 -7.72
N ARG A 105 -12.53 10.26 -6.48
CA ARG A 105 -11.57 9.50 -5.68
C ARG A 105 -12.16 8.21 -5.15
N ALA A 106 -13.38 8.25 -4.61
CA ALA A 106 -14.08 7.07 -4.12
C ALA A 106 -14.36 6.06 -5.24
N GLU A 107 -14.85 6.51 -6.40
CA GLU A 107 -15.11 5.64 -7.56
C GLU A 107 -13.83 4.93 -8.03
N ARG A 108 -12.70 5.62 -8.02
CA ARG A 108 -11.40 5.04 -8.42
C ARG A 108 -10.95 3.91 -7.49
N LEU A 109 -11.29 3.99 -6.20
CA LEU A 109 -10.96 2.96 -5.20
C LEU A 109 -12.04 1.87 -5.15
N LEU A 110 -13.30 2.27 -5.09
CA LEU A 110 -14.42 1.34 -4.87
C LEU A 110 -14.74 0.49 -6.10
N ARG A 111 -14.65 1.04 -7.32
CA ARG A 111 -15.01 0.29 -8.53
C ARG A 111 -14.20 -1.01 -8.70
N PRO A 112 -12.84 -1.00 -8.68
CA PRO A 112 -12.07 -2.23 -8.76
C PRO A 112 -12.30 -3.14 -7.55
N SER A 113 -12.54 -2.58 -6.36
CA SER A 113 -12.81 -3.32 -5.14
C SER A 113 -14.14 -4.07 -5.17
N LEU A 114 -15.20 -3.42 -5.66
CA LEU A 114 -16.51 -4.05 -5.84
C LEU A 114 -16.47 -5.18 -6.86
N ILE A 115 -15.68 -5.03 -7.93
CA ILE A 115 -15.47 -6.11 -8.91
C ILE A 115 -14.74 -7.28 -8.25
N PHE A 116 -13.69 -7.02 -7.48
CA PHE A 116 -12.96 -8.01 -6.73
C PHE A 116 -13.87 -8.78 -5.75
N VAL A 117 -14.63 -8.06 -4.93
CA VAL A 117 -15.58 -8.66 -3.98
C VAL A 117 -16.67 -9.44 -4.72
N GLY A 118 -17.21 -8.91 -5.83
CA GLY A 118 -18.23 -9.59 -6.63
C GLY A 118 -17.73 -10.90 -7.24
N VAL A 119 -16.51 -10.91 -7.79
CA VAL A 119 -15.92 -12.16 -8.32
C VAL A 119 -15.72 -13.18 -7.21
N TRP A 120 -15.19 -12.75 -6.05
CA TRP A 120 -15.03 -13.66 -4.91
C TRP A 120 -16.36 -14.16 -4.35
N ALA A 121 -17.41 -13.33 -4.34
CA ALA A 121 -18.76 -13.78 -3.96
C ALA A 121 -19.29 -14.88 -4.89
N VAL A 122 -19.08 -14.73 -6.19
CA VAL A 122 -19.44 -15.76 -7.19
C VAL A 122 -18.59 -17.02 -6.98
N VAL A 123 -17.27 -16.89 -6.81
CA VAL A 123 -16.39 -18.04 -6.55
C VAL A 123 -16.85 -18.80 -5.29
N GLN A 124 -17.13 -18.10 -4.20
CA GLN A 124 -17.60 -18.71 -2.95
C GLN A 124 -18.96 -19.41 -3.13
N LEU A 125 -19.89 -18.78 -3.86
CA LEU A 125 -21.19 -19.38 -4.17
C LEU A 125 -21.03 -20.66 -4.99
N VAL A 126 -20.22 -20.63 -6.05
CA VAL A 126 -19.96 -21.82 -6.89
C VAL A 126 -19.32 -22.94 -6.08
N LEU A 127 -18.32 -22.63 -5.26
CA LEU A 127 -17.66 -23.61 -4.38
C LEU A 127 -18.64 -24.20 -3.35
N HIS A 128 -19.54 -23.37 -2.81
CA HIS A 128 -20.57 -23.84 -1.88
C HIS A 128 -21.57 -24.78 -2.55
N LEU A 129 -22.02 -24.46 -3.76
CA LEU A 129 -22.98 -25.28 -4.50
C LEU A 129 -22.36 -26.61 -5.03
N ALA A 130 -21.08 -26.54 -5.45
CA ALA A 130 -20.39 -27.71 -6.01
C ALA A 130 -20.03 -28.76 -4.95
N ASP A 131 -19.91 -28.37 -3.68
CA ASP A 131 -19.47 -29.24 -2.59
C ASP A 131 -20.61 -29.48 -1.59
N ALA A 132 -21.76 -29.84 -2.08
CA ALA A 132 -22.94 -30.13 -1.26
C ALA A 132 -22.76 -31.33 -0.28
N GLY A 133 -21.60 -31.41 0.40
CA GLY A 133 -21.33 -32.38 1.47
C GLY A 133 -19.98 -33.08 1.44
N GLY A 134 -19.03 -32.66 0.63
CA GLY A 134 -17.76 -33.38 0.45
C GLY A 134 -16.57 -32.83 1.25
N ASP A 135 -15.68 -33.72 1.68
CA ASP A 135 -14.37 -33.43 2.27
C ASP A 135 -13.31 -33.05 1.21
N GLY A 136 -13.75 -32.49 0.09
CA GLY A 136 -12.94 -32.23 -1.10
C GLY A 136 -11.80 -31.27 -0.90
N TRP A 137 -10.78 -31.39 -1.74
CA TRP A 137 -9.58 -30.55 -1.86
C TRP A 137 -9.91 -29.04 -1.91
N LEU A 138 -11.03 -28.63 -2.52
CA LEU A 138 -11.48 -27.23 -2.59
C LEU A 138 -11.99 -26.67 -1.25
N ARG A 139 -12.15 -27.49 -0.21
CA ARG A 139 -12.55 -27.03 1.12
C ARG A 139 -11.60 -25.99 1.70
N GLY A 140 -10.29 -26.09 1.38
CA GLY A 140 -9.29 -25.12 1.77
C GLY A 140 -9.48 -23.72 1.19
N VAL A 141 -10.25 -23.56 0.12
CA VAL A 141 -10.59 -22.28 -0.53
C VAL A 141 -11.85 -21.65 0.07
N ARG A 142 -12.64 -22.41 0.83
CA ARG A 142 -13.83 -21.90 1.54
C ARG A 142 -13.45 -21.09 2.78
N PRO A 143 -14.35 -20.25 3.32
CA PRO A 143 -14.12 -19.66 4.63
C PRO A 143 -13.78 -20.74 5.69
N PRO A 144 -12.75 -20.55 6.52
CA PRO A 144 -11.91 -19.33 6.66
C PRO A 144 -10.74 -19.23 5.66
N GLY A 145 -10.39 -20.23 4.87
CA GLY A 145 -9.28 -20.19 3.91
C GLY A 145 -9.40 -19.06 2.88
N ALA A 146 -10.62 -18.74 2.43
CA ALA A 146 -10.90 -17.60 1.56
C ALA A 146 -10.63 -16.22 2.22
N THR A 147 -10.31 -16.15 3.49
CA THR A 147 -9.94 -14.87 4.14
C THR A 147 -8.60 -14.35 3.66
N ILE A 148 -7.72 -15.22 3.17
CA ILE A 148 -6.38 -14.82 2.66
C ILE A 148 -6.48 -13.71 1.59
N PRO A 149 -7.31 -13.81 0.54
CA PRO A 149 -7.46 -12.76 -0.45
C PRO A 149 -7.98 -11.43 0.11
N PHE A 150 -8.75 -11.45 1.18
CA PHE A 150 -9.35 -10.26 1.78
C PHE A 150 -8.46 -9.60 2.84
N GLY A 151 -7.40 -10.27 3.28
CA GLY A 151 -6.49 -9.75 4.31
C GLY A 151 -6.06 -8.30 4.11
N PRO A 152 -5.61 -7.88 2.93
CA PRO A 152 -5.17 -6.50 2.69
C PRO A 152 -6.27 -5.42 2.67
N LEU A 153 -7.56 -5.77 2.60
CA LEU A 153 -8.66 -4.80 2.42
C LEU A 153 -8.82 -3.82 3.58
N TRP A 154 -8.39 -4.16 4.78
CA TRP A 154 -8.40 -3.23 5.91
C TRP A 154 -7.67 -1.92 5.59
N PHE A 155 -6.53 -2.02 4.91
CA PHE A 155 -5.74 -0.86 4.50
C PHE A 155 -6.53 0.04 3.53
N LEU A 156 -7.25 -0.57 2.57
CA LEU A 156 -8.08 0.17 1.63
C LEU A 156 -9.22 0.92 2.33
N ALA A 157 -9.86 0.29 3.32
CA ALA A 157 -10.90 0.94 4.12
C ALA A 157 -10.36 2.17 4.84
N VAL A 158 -9.23 2.03 5.53
CA VAL A 158 -8.56 3.15 6.21
C VAL A 158 -8.15 4.23 5.21
N TYR A 159 -7.55 3.86 4.08
CA TYR A 159 -7.14 4.80 3.06
C TYR A 159 -8.33 5.57 2.46
N LEU A 160 -9.45 4.90 2.19
CA LEU A 160 -10.68 5.54 1.70
C LEU A 160 -11.17 6.60 2.67
N ILE A 161 -11.17 6.31 3.96
CA ILE A 161 -11.64 7.27 4.97
C ILE A 161 -10.68 8.46 5.07
N VAL A 162 -9.36 8.25 4.99
CA VAL A 162 -8.38 9.35 4.92
C VAL A 162 -8.60 10.22 3.68
N VAL A 163 -8.94 9.62 2.53
CA VAL A 163 -9.30 10.36 1.32
C VAL A 163 -10.58 11.18 1.53
N LEU A 164 -11.60 10.60 2.17
CA LEU A 164 -12.86 11.31 2.47
C LEU A 164 -12.64 12.47 3.46
N ALA A 165 -11.70 12.34 4.40
CA ALA A 165 -11.32 13.41 5.32
C ALA A 165 -10.46 14.51 4.66
N SER A 166 -9.94 14.29 3.44
CA SER A 166 -8.97 15.20 2.82
C SER A 166 -9.45 16.63 2.62
N PRO A 167 -10.71 16.96 2.30
CA PRO A 167 -11.12 18.36 2.19
C PRO A 167 -10.99 19.12 3.51
N ILE A 168 -11.29 18.45 4.63
CA ILE A 168 -11.17 19.04 5.98
C ILE A 168 -9.68 19.23 6.31
N THR A 169 -8.88 18.20 6.12
CA THR A 169 -7.45 18.24 6.46
C THR A 169 -6.66 19.19 5.55
N ILE A 170 -7.10 19.41 4.31
CA ILE A 170 -6.55 20.43 3.41
C ILE A 170 -6.86 21.84 3.94
N ARG A 171 -8.11 22.12 4.36
CA ARG A 171 -8.48 23.41 4.95
C ARG A 171 -7.67 23.69 6.22
N LEU A 172 -7.50 22.69 7.09
CA LEU A 172 -6.67 22.79 8.28
C LEU A 172 -5.19 23.09 7.91
N HIS A 173 -4.67 22.37 6.92
CA HIS A 173 -3.32 22.58 6.40
C HIS A 173 -3.11 24.01 5.88
N ASP A 174 -4.04 24.49 5.05
CA ASP A 174 -3.97 25.84 4.47
C ASP A 174 -4.05 26.93 5.56
N ARG A 175 -4.81 26.69 6.66
CA ARG A 175 -5.01 27.66 7.74
C ARG A 175 -3.92 27.62 8.81
N PHE A 176 -3.48 26.44 9.24
CA PHE A 176 -2.64 26.27 10.43
C PHE A 176 -1.25 25.71 10.11
N GLY A 177 -0.99 25.27 8.87
CA GLY A 177 0.33 24.81 8.43
C GLY A 177 0.89 23.69 9.31
N LEU A 178 2.11 23.91 9.85
CA LEU A 178 2.82 22.92 10.67
C LEU A 178 2.14 22.58 12.00
N ALA A 179 1.27 23.43 12.52
CA ALA A 179 0.54 23.12 13.75
C ALA A 179 -0.36 21.88 13.61
N VAL A 180 -0.84 21.57 12.38
CA VAL A 180 -1.71 20.41 12.12
C VAL A 180 -0.96 19.08 12.33
N PRO A 181 0.14 18.79 11.62
CA PRO A 181 0.88 17.55 11.87
C PRO A 181 1.49 17.50 13.28
N ALA A 182 1.87 18.64 13.87
CA ALA A 182 2.37 18.70 15.25
C ALA A 182 1.28 18.29 16.24
N ALA A 183 0.05 18.78 16.09
CA ALA A 183 -1.08 18.39 16.94
C ALA A 183 -1.46 16.90 16.75
N MET A 184 -1.43 16.39 15.51
CA MET A 184 -1.66 14.97 15.25
C MET A 184 -0.60 14.10 15.92
N LEU A 185 0.66 14.48 15.84
CA LEU A 185 1.76 13.75 16.48
C LEU A 185 1.65 13.80 18.01
N ALA A 186 1.37 14.97 18.59
CA ALA A 186 1.14 15.12 20.03
C ALA A 186 -0.06 14.29 20.50
N GLY A 187 -1.14 14.26 19.73
CA GLY A 187 -2.29 13.39 19.99
C GLY A 187 -1.92 11.91 19.94
N ALA A 188 -1.10 11.49 18.95
CA ALA A 188 -0.63 10.11 18.85
C ALA A 188 0.24 9.70 20.04
N VAL A 189 1.11 10.61 20.53
CA VAL A 189 1.88 10.40 21.78
C VAL A 189 0.93 10.21 22.97
N ALA A 190 -0.07 11.11 23.11
CA ALA A 190 -1.04 11.00 24.21
C ALA A 190 -1.82 9.68 24.17
N VAL A 191 -2.25 9.24 22.99
CA VAL A 191 -2.93 7.95 22.80
C VAL A 191 -2.04 6.78 23.22
N ASP A 192 -0.77 6.76 22.81
CA ASP A 192 0.14 5.68 23.19
C ASP A 192 0.46 5.70 24.69
N VAL A 193 0.60 6.88 25.32
CA VAL A 193 0.74 7.01 26.77
C VAL A 193 -0.48 6.45 27.50
N LEU A 194 -1.69 6.79 27.05
CA LEU A 194 -2.92 6.25 27.67
C LEU A 194 -3.03 4.74 27.45
N ARG A 195 -2.68 4.26 26.26
CA ARG A 195 -2.74 2.84 25.91
C ARG A 195 -1.77 1.99 26.71
N PHE A 196 -0.49 2.39 26.76
CA PHE A 196 0.58 1.58 27.36
C PHE A 196 0.86 1.93 28.82
N GLY A 197 0.67 3.20 29.21
CA GLY A 197 0.90 3.64 30.57
C GLY A 197 -0.29 3.42 31.52
N PHE A 198 -1.52 3.45 30.98
CA PHE A 198 -2.75 3.30 31.75
C PHE A 198 -3.60 2.09 31.33
N ASP A 199 -3.05 1.22 30.47
CA ASP A 199 -3.70 0.00 29.95
C ASP A 199 -5.06 0.24 29.28
N LEU A 200 -5.28 1.42 28.71
CA LEU A 200 -6.50 1.77 27.99
C LEU A 200 -6.39 1.34 26.51
N GLN A 201 -6.45 0.02 26.25
CA GLN A 201 -6.19 -0.55 24.92
C GLN A 201 -7.09 0.01 23.81
N GLU A 202 -8.35 0.29 24.11
CA GLU A 202 -9.34 0.78 23.12
C GLU A 202 -9.00 2.16 22.54
N VAL A 203 -8.37 3.04 23.33
CA VAL A 203 -7.97 4.38 22.84
C VAL A 203 -6.94 4.29 21.71
N GLY A 204 -6.21 3.18 21.61
CA GLY A 204 -5.26 2.94 20.53
C GLY A 204 -5.86 3.06 19.12
N ARG A 205 -7.18 2.83 18.97
CA ARG A 205 -7.89 3.00 17.70
C ARG A 205 -7.87 4.44 17.17
N ALA A 206 -7.75 5.43 18.06
CA ALA A 206 -7.62 6.83 17.63
C ALA A 206 -6.36 7.09 16.80
N ASN A 207 -5.30 6.31 17.02
CA ASN A 207 -4.06 6.42 16.25
C ASN A 207 -4.21 6.02 14.79
N VAL A 208 -5.25 5.28 14.41
CA VAL A 208 -5.58 5.04 12.98
C VAL A 208 -5.74 6.37 12.25
N TRP A 209 -6.38 7.34 12.91
CA TRP A 209 -6.58 8.69 12.35
C TRP A 209 -5.33 9.55 12.52
N LEU A 210 -4.82 9.65 13.74
CA LEU A 210 -3.74 10.58 14.08
C LEU A 210 -2.47 10.26 13.31
N VAL A 211 -2.04 9.00 13.28
CA VAL A 211 -0.79 8.59 12.63
C VAL A 211 -0.92 8.63 11.10
N PHE A 212 -1.99 8.09 10.52
CA PHE A 212 -2.10 8.07 9.07
C PHE A 212 -2.42 9.43 8.47
N LEU A 213 -3.20 10.29 9.17
CA LEU A 213 -3.39 11.68 8.76
C LEU A 213 -2.11 12.50 8.92
N PHE A 214 -1.30 12.26 9.97
CA PHE A 214 0.02 12.88 10.11
C PHE A 214 0.90 12.59 8.88
N LEU A 215 1.01 11.33 8.48
CA LEU A 215 1.78 10.92 7.30
C LEU A 215 1.23 11.53 6.01
N HIS A 216 -0.09 11.59 5.90
CA HIS A 216 -0.78 12.20 4.76
C HIS A 216 -0.53 13.72 4.68
N GLN A 217 -0.48 14.41 5.83
CA GLN A 217 -0.12 15.82 5.91
C GLN A 217 1.30 16.11 5.39
N LEU A 218 2.27 15.24 5.67
CA LEU A 218 3.63 15.40 5.12
C LEU A 218 3.63 15.40 3.58
N GLY A 219 2.71 14.65 2.96
CA GLY A 219 2.47 14.69 1.52
C GLY A 219 1.94 16.04 1.02
N TYR A 220 1.17 16.77 1.83
CA TYR A 220 0.73 18.14 1.50
C TYR A 220 1.92 19.10 1.47
N PHE A 221 2.83 19.02 2.46
CA PHE A 221 4.04 19.85 2.47
C PHE A 221 4.96 19.56 1.27
N TYR A 222 4.97 18.33 0.77
CA TYR A 222 5.65 18.03 -0.48
C TYR A 222 4.97 18.69 -1.68
N ALA A 223 3.65 18.59 -1.76
CA ALA A 223 2.86 19.17 -2.86
C ALA A 223 2.94 20.71 -2.92
N ASP A 224 3.09 21.36 -1.76
CA ASP A 224 3.31 22.82 -1.64
C ASP A 224 4.73 23.25 -1.95
N GLY A 225 5.65 22.35 -2.19
CA GLY A 225 7.05 22.65 -2.36
C GLY A 225 7.81 22.95 -1.06
N ARG A 226 7.13 23.08 0.08
CA ARG A 226 7.75 23.41 1.37
C ARG A 226 8.75 22.32 1.81
N LEU A 227 8.38 21.05 1.67
CA LEU A 227 9.27 19.95 2.01
C LEU A 227 10.45 19.88 1.04
N THR A 228 10.23 20.10 -0.26
CA THR A 228 11.30 20.03 -1.27
C THR A 228 12.26 21.21 -1.24
N ALA A 229 11.87 22.33 -0.61
CA ALA A 229 12.71 23.51 -0.40
C ALA A 229 13.70 23.35 0.77
N LEU A 230 13.53 22.33 1.61
CA LEU A 230 14.42 22.09 2.73
C LEU A 230 15.83 21.69 2.26
N PRO A 231 16.87 22.10 2.97
CA PRO A 231 18.23 21.72 2.67
C PRO A 231 18.48 20.24 2.98
N ARG A 232 19.47 19.64 2.33
CA ARG A 232 19.78 18.22 2.45
C ARG A 232 19.98 17.73 3.90
N TRP A 233 20.59 18.58 4.74
CA TRP A 233 20.79 18.22 6.15
C TRP A 233 19.47 18.00 6.90
N ALA A 234 18.39 18.72 6.53
CA ALA A 234 17.09 18.52 7.15
C ALA A 234 16.53 17.10 6.87
N PHE A 235 16.76 16.57 5.66
CA PHE A 235 16.36 15.18 5.34
C PHE A 235 17.22 14.15 6.08
N VAL A 236 18.51 14.43 6.27
CA VAL A 236 19.38 13.62 7.13
C VAL A 236 18.87 13.65 8.56
N ALA A 237 18.54 14.82 9.08
CA ALA A 237 17.98 14.98 10.43
C ALA A 237 16.63 14.26 10.59
N MET A 238 15.73 14.36 9.59
CA MET A 238 14.47 13.60 9.59
C MET A 238 14.72 12.09 9.63
N ALA A 239 15.59 11.59 8.75
CA ALA A 239 15.91 10.17 8.70
C ALA A 239 16.55 9.70 10.01
N ALA A 240 17.51 10.44 10.55
CA ALA A 240 18.18 10.13 11.81
C ALA A 240 17.21 10.20 13.00
N ALA A 241 16.37 11.24 13.08
CA ALA A 241 15.38 11.39 14.16
C ALA A 241 14.34 10.26 14.14
N GLY A 242 13.81 9.91 12.95
CA GLY A 242 12.87 8.80 12.80
C GLY A 242 13.50 7.47 13.22
N LEU A 243 14.70 7.17 12.72
CA LEU A 243 15.43 5.95 13.08
C LEU A 243 15.78 5.93 14.59
N GLY A 244 16.26 7.05 15.11
CA GLY A 244 16.60 7.19 16.55
C GLY A 244 15.37 6.98 17.44
N ALA A 245 14.22 7.54 17.05
CA ALA A 245 12.95 7.33 17.76
C ALA A 245 12.53 5.84 17.72
N MET A 246 12.65 5.16 16.58
CA MET A 246 12.36 3.73 16.46
C MET A 246 13.28 2.90 17.36
N LEU A 247 14.59 3.18 17.37
CA LEU A 247 15.56 2.52 18.22
C LEU A 247 15.29 2.78 19.71
N LEU A 248 14.93 4.01 20.07
CA LEU A 248 14.56 4.36 21.45
C LEU A 248 13.32 3.58 21.89
N MET A 249 12.22 3.66 21.14
CA MET A 249 10.95 3.02 21.48
C MET A 249 11.07 1.50 21.62
N THR A 250 11.86 0.84 20.78
CA THR A 250 12.09 -0.61 20.85
C THR A 250 13.03 -1.06 21.98
N ASN A 251 13.66 -0.12 22.69
CA ASN A 251 14.57 -0.37 23.80
C ASN A 251 14.18 0.36 25.09
N LEU A 252 12.98 0.95 25.16
CA LEU A 252 12.53 1.73 26.33
C LEU A 252 12.61 0.94 27.64
N ASN A 253 12.30 -0.34 27.63
CA ASN A 253 12.37 -1.21 28.81
C ASN A 253 13.78 -1.35 29.40
N ARG A 254 14.83 -1.04 28.65
CA ARG A 254 16.21 -1.01 29.17
C ARG A 254 16.48 0.24 29.99
N ILE A 255 15.72 1.32 29.70
CA ILE A 255 15.85 2.62 30.39
C ILE A 255 14.82 2.71 31.52
N TRP A 256 13.60 2.25 31.28
CA TRP A 256 12.47 2.17 32.20
C TRP A 256 11.86 0.77 32.17
N PRO A 257 12.24 -0.12 33.10
CA PRO A 257 11.78 -1.51 33.10
C PRO A 257 10.26 -1.67 33.15
N ASP A 258 9.55 -0.75 33.79
CA ASP A 258 8.09 -0.78 33.97
C ASP A 258 7.31 -0.20 32.81
N VAL A 259 7.99 0.40 31.82
CA VAL A 259 7.35 0.91 30.62
C VAL A 259 7.31 -0.18 29.56
N GLY A 260 6.12 -0.44 29.02
CA GLY A 260 5.93 -1.37 27.91
C GLY A 260 6.79 -0.96 26.71
N ILE A 261 7.35 -1.94 26.01
CA ILE A 261 8.11 -1.75 24.79
C ILE A 261 7.23 -1.91 23.57
N TYR A 262 7.53 -1.08 22.58
CA TYR A 262 6.97 -1.28 21.25
C TYR A 262 7.56 -2.56 20.62
N PRO A 263 6.76 -3.39 19.94
CA PRO A 263 7.29 -4.52 19.19
C PRO A 263 8.37 -4.08 18.21
N LYS A 264 9.45 -4.85 18.08
CA LYS A 264 10.52 -4.56 17.11
C LYS A 264 10.01 -4.65 15.67
N SER A 265 9.10 -5.57 15.41
CA SER A 265 8.45 -5.70 14.10
C SER A 265 7.46 -4.58 13.86
N LEU A 266 7.47 -4.02 12.65
CA LEU A 266 6.46 -3.07 12.16
C LEU A 266 5.22 -3.75 11.60
N LEU A 267 5.29 -5.04 11.34
CA LEU A 267 4.15 -5.88 10.96
C LEU A 267 3.66 -6.68 12.16
N GLY A 268 2.38 -7.03 12.17
CA GLY A 268 1.84 -7.94 13.17
C GLY A 268 2.56 -9.29 13.09
N THR A 269 2.84 -9.85 14.27
CA THR A 269 3.29 -11.24 14.41
C THR A 269 2.19 -12.01 15.13
N ASP A 270 1.94 -13.24 14.74
CA ASP A 270 0.90 -14.08 15.35
C ASP A 270 1.19 -14.44 16.82
N VAL A 271 2.31 -13.97 17.35
CA VAL A 271 2.82 -14.30 18.70
C VAL A 271 2.56 -13.19 19.72
N GLY A 272 2.14 -11.99 19.30
CA GLY A 272 1.98 -10.84 20.19
C GLY A 272 0.59 -10.20 20.14
N THR A 273 0.10 -9.74 21.30
CA THR A 273 -1.17 -9.01 21.39
C THR A 273 -1.08 -7.57 20.89
N VAL A 274 0.12 -6.99 20.82
CA VAL A 274 0.37 -5.62 20.39
C VAL A 274 1.04 -5.62 19.01
N THR A 275 0.50 -4.83 18.09
CA THR A 275 1.08 -4.58 16.77
C THR A 275 1.37 -3.10 16.60
N ASN A 276 2.39 -2.75 15.79
CA ASN A 276 2.69 -1.36 15.42
C ASN A 276 1.82 -0.85 14.27
N THR A 277 1.03 -1.72 13.63
CA THR A 277 0.30 -1.40 12.39
C THR A 277 -1.22 -1.28 12.60
N ASN A 278 -1.79 -2.11 13.49
CA ASN A 278 -3.26 -2.15 13.69
C ASN A 278 -3.60 -2.45 15.15
N PRO A 279 -4.01 -1.46 15.94
CA PRO A 279 -3.96 -0.03 15.60
C PRO A 279 -2.52 0.49 15.51
N PRO A 280 -2.23 1.47 14.64
CA PRO A 280 -0.88 2.00 14.48
C PRO A 280 -0.41 2.68 15.77
N THR A 281 0.90 2.59 16.02
CA THR A 281 1.53 3.25 17.16
C THR A 281 2.41 4.40 16.69
N LEU A 282 2.97 5.15 17.64
CA LEU A 282 3.97 6.19 17.37
C LEU A 282 5.19 5.66 16.59
N MET A 283 5.47 4.36 16.72
CA MET A 283 6.50 3.66 15.95
C MET A 283 6.26 3.79 14.43
N MET A 284 5.00 3.74 13.98
CA MET A 284 4.63 3.91 12.57
C MET A 284 4.82 5.36 12.11
N ALA A 285 4.58 6.35 12.96
CA ALA A 285 4.87 7.75 12.66
C ALA A 285 6.39 7.98 12.52
N ALA A 286 7.19 7.44 13.45
CA ALA A 286 8.65 7.51 13.40
C ALA A 286 9.21 6.84 12.14
N MET A 287 8.68 5.66 11.78
CA MET A 287 8.99 4.98 10.52
C MET A 287 8.68 5.88 9.31
N GLY A 288 7.56 6.59 9.34
CA GLY A 288 7.21 7.52 8.27
C GLY A 288 8.21 8.67 8.14
N VAL A 289 8.61 9.28 9.24
CA VAL A 289 9.63 10.35 9.24
C VAL A 289 10.96 9.82 8.70
N TRP A 290 11.39 8.62 9.13
CA TRP A 290 12.60 7.99 8.62
C TRP A 290 12.52 7.70 7.12
N SER A 291 11.46 7.01 6.68
CA SER A 291 11.32 6.61 5.27
C SER A 291 11.13 7.79 4.32
N ILE A 292 10.39 8.83 4.73
CA ILE A 292 10.22 10.06 3.94
C ILE A 292 11.55 10.82 3.88
N GLY A 293 12.28 10.96 5.00
CA GLY A 293 13.61 11.55 5.01
C GLY A 293 14.57 10.83 4.07
N GLY A 294 14.62 9.51 4.13
CA GLY A 294 15.39 8.66 3.22
C GLY A 294 14.96 8.81 1.75
N ALA A 295 13.66 8.82 1.49
CA ALA A 295 13.13 9.05 0.15
C ALA A 295 13.56 10.41 -0.39
N MET A 296 13.49 11.47 0.41
CA MET A 296 13.93 12.81 -0.01
C MET A 296 15.43 12.88 -0.30
N LEU A 297 16.27 12.16 0.43
CA LEU A 297 17.71 12.04 0.15
C LEU A 297 17.98 11.32 -1.18
N LEU A 298 17.19 10.31 -1.51
CA LEU A 298 17.33 9.54 -2.75
C LEU A 298 16.70 10.24 -3.97
N ARG A 299 15.81 11.23 -3.75
CA ARG A 299 15.04 11.90 -4.80
C ARG A 299 15.90 12.41 -5.96
N PRO A 300 17.05 13.11 -5.77
CA PRO A 300 17.83 13.61 -6.89
C PRO A 300 18.40 12.52 -7.78
N ALA A 301 18.88 11.42 -7.19
CA ALA A 301 19.43 10.28 -7.93
C ALA A 301 18.35 9.51 -8.69
N LEU A 302 17.24 9.20 -8.00
CA LEU A 302 16.11 8.48 -8.59
C LEU A 302 15.40 9.31 -9.65
N SER A 303 15.26 10.63 -9.48
CA SER A 303 14.70 11.51 -10.52
C SER A 303 15.54 11.52 -11.80
N ARG A 304 16.87 11.45 -11.70
CA ARG A 304 17.75 11.27 -12.87
C ARG A 304 17.55 9.93 -13.54
N TRP A 305 17.44 8.86 -12.76
CA TRP A 305 17.17 7.50 -13.26
C TRP A 305 15.82 7.38 -13.97
N LEU A 306 14.77 8.03 -13.44
CA LEU A 306 13.43 8.08 -14.00
C LEU A 306 13.31 8.87 -15.33
N ARG A 307 14.37 9.58 -15.73
CA ARG A 307 14.42 10.18 -17.08
C ARG A 307 14.63 9.15 -18.19
N ARG A 308 15.08 7.94 -17.84
CA ARG A 308 15.26 6.84 -18.80
C ARG A 308 13.89 6.35 -19.31
N PRO A 309 13.61 6.37 -20.63
CA PRO A 309 12.28 6.06 -21.15
C PRO A 309 11.74 4.69 -20.74
N ARG A 310 12.58 3.67 -20.69
CA ARG A 310 12.18 2.31 -20.27
C ARG A 310 11.76 2.24 -18.82
N VAL A 311 12.50 2.92 -17.94
CA VAL A 311 12.19 2.97 -16.50
C VAL A 311 10.87 3.68 -16.28
N TRP A 312 10.70 4.83 -16.94
CA TRP A 312 9.48 5.61 -16.82
C TRP A 312 8.27 4.86 -17.38
N ALA A 313 8.42 4.18 -18.51
CA ALA A 313 7.34 3.34 -19.07
C ALA A 313 6.93 2.22 -18.09
N ALA A 314 7.88 1.55 -17.42
CA ALA A 314 7.59 0.54 -16.41
C ALA A 314 6.81 1.14 -15.23
N VAL A 315 7.22 2.33 -14.73
CA VAL A 315 6.52 3.02 -13.65
C VAL A 315 5.08 3.37 -14.05
N ILE A 316 4.87 3.90 -15.27
CA ILE A 316 3.52 4.19 -15.78
C ILE A 316 2.69 2.91 -15.83
N THR A 317 3.23 1.83 -16.40
CA THR A 317 2.53 0.54 -16.53
C THR A 317 2.05 0.04 -15.17
N VAL A 318 2.92 0.01 -14.16
CA VAL A 318 2.53 -0.39 -12.80
C VAL A 318 1.43 0.53 -12.24
N ASN A 319 1.55 1.85 -12.42
CA ASN A 319 0.56 2.80 -11.92
C ASN A 319 -0.81 2.70 -12.63
N THR A 320 -0.87 2.18 -13.87
CA THR A 320 -2.17 1.98 -14.57
C THR A 320 -2.96 0.79 -14.03
N VAL A 321 -2.34 -0.08 -13.25
CA VAL A 321 -2.96 -1.30 -12.71
C VAL A 321 -2.70 -1.45 -11.20
N VAL A 322 -2.39 -0.35 -10.51
CA VAL A 322 -1.96 -0.35 -9.11
C VAL A 322 -2.99 -0.95 -8.16
N MET A 323 -4.28 -0.66 -8.37
CA MET A 323 -5.36 -1.22 -7.55
C MET A 323 -5.60 -2.70 -7.87
N THR A 324 -5.47 -3.08 -9.14
CA THR A 324 -5.59 -4.48 -9.55
C THR A 324 -4.47 -5.31 -8.92
N LEU A 325 -3.22 -4.84 -8.96
CA LEU A 325 -2.10 -5.49 -8.28
C LEU A 325 -2.38 -5.65 -6.78
N PHE A 326 -2.83 -4.56 -6.12
CA PHE A 326 -3.14 -4.57 -4.70
C PHE A 326 -4.26 -5.55 -4.34
N LEU A 327 -5.35 -5.59 -5.08
CA LEU A 327 -6.51 -6.43 -4.75
C LEU A 327 -6.26 -7.90 -5.03
N TRP A 328 -5.54 -8.22 -6.10
CA TRP A 328 -5.48 -9.58 -6.60
C TRP A 328 -4.22 -10.37 -6.22
N HIS A 329 -3.18 -9.73 -5.63
CA HIS A 329 -1.93 -10.43 -5.33
C HIS A 329 -2.10 -11.60 -4.36
N MET A 330 -3.00 -11.47 -3.37
CA MET A 330 -3.26 -12.57 -2.43
C MET A 330 -4.13 -13.67 -3.05
N THR A 331 -4.95 -13.36 -4.06
CA THR A 331 -5.61 -14.38 -4.89
C THR A 331 -4.58 -15.16 -5.70
N ALA A 332 -3.65 -14.48 -6.34
CA ALA A 332 -2.56 -15.12 -7.07
C ALA A 332 -1.70 -16.01 -6.14
N PHE A 333 -1.46 -15.55 -4.92
CA PHE A 333 -0.79 -16.34 -3.90
C PHE A 333 -1.58 -17.59 -3.50
N LEU A 334 -2.88 -17.48 -3.27
CA LEU A 334 -3.74 -18.63 -2.98
C LEU A 334 -3.72 -19.65 -4.13
N LEU A 335 -3.77 -19.20 -5.39
CA LEU A 335 -3.63 -20.09 -6.55
C LEU A 335 -2.28 -20.80 -6.57
N ALA A 336 -1.21 -20.11 -6.20
CA ALA A 336 0.11 -20.73 -6.06
C ALA A 336 0.12 -21.79 -4.95
N VAL A 337 -0.53 -21.53 -3.80
CA VAL A 337 -0.69 -22.55 -2.73
C VAL A 337 -1.37 -23.78 -3.26
N LEU A 338 -2.47 -23.64 -4.00
CA LEU A 338 -3.23 -24.76 -4.55
C LEU A 338 -2.42 -25.62 -5.54
N VAL A 339 -1.41 -25.05 -6.20
CA VAL A 339 -0.53 -25.76 -7.13
C VAL A 339 0.70 -26.35 -6.44
N LEU A 340 1.36 -25.56 -5.59
CA LEU A 340 2.64 -25.94 -5.00
C LEU A 340 2.50 -26.90 -3.81
N TRP A 341 1.45 -26.75 -3.00
CA TRP A 341 1.24 -27.59 -1.82
C TRP A 341 1.08 -29.09 -2.14
N PRO A 342 0.29 -29.51 -3.14
CA PRO A 342 0.20 -30.93 -3.52
C PRO A 342 1.52 -31.52 -4.03
N LEU A 343 2.45 -30.66 -4.48
CA LEU A 343 3.79 -31.05 -4.90
C LEU A 343 4.78 -31.17 -3.73
N GLY A 344 4.31 -31.03 -2.48
CA GLY A 344 5.15 -31.12 -1.28
C GLY A 344 5.86 -29.84 -0.88
N LEU A 345 5.58 -28.72 -1.58
CA LEU A 345 6.24 -27.42 -1.33
C LEU A 345 5.45 -26.60 -0.31
N GLY A 346 6.14 -25.87 0.57
CA GLY A 346 5.52 -25.03 1.59
C GLY A 346 4.99 -25.75 2.81
N GLN A 347 5.20 -27.07 2.94
CA GLN A 347 4.63 -27.90 3.99
C GLN A 347 5.41 -27.88 5.32
N GLN A 348 6.51 -27.13 5.40
CA GLN A 348 7.42 -27.12 6.55
C GLN A 348 6.79 -26.52 7.81
N GLY A 349 5.82 -25.62 7.69
CA GLY A 349 5.15 -24.94 8.81
C GLY A 349 6.07 -24.03 9.64
N ASP A 350 7.34 -23.91 9.26
CA ASP A 350 8.36 -23.08 9.90
C ASP A 350 9.41 -22.57 8.89
N THR A 351 10.27 -21.63 9.31
CA THR A 351 11.31 -21.00 8.48
C THR A 351 12.61 -21.85 8.46
N THR A 352 12.50 -23.08 7.98
CA THR A 352 13.63 -24.01 7.81
C THR A 352 14.52 -23.62 6.61
N ALA A 353 15.68 -24.28 6.46
CA ALA A 353 16.54 -24.09 5.29
C ALA A 353 15.81 -24.39 3.96
N SER A 354 14.99 -25.45 3.92
CA SER A 354 14.15 -25.78 2.76
C SER A 354 13.11 -24.69 2.47
N TRP A 355 12.49 -24.10 3.49
CA TRP A 355 11.58 -22.98 3.33
C TRP A 355 12.26 -21.79 2.63
N TRP A 356 13.51 -21.48 3.01
CA TRP A 356 14.28 -20.40 2.37
C TRP A 356 14.64 -20.72 0.91
N LEU A 357 14.99 -21.96 0.63
CA LEU A 357 15.31 -22.41 -0.73
C LEU A 357 14.10 -22.37 -1.67
N GLU A 358 12.91 -22.55 -1.15
CA GLU A 358 11.68 -22.48 -1.92
C GLU A 358 11.22 -21.04 -2.22
N ARG A 359 11.74 -20.00 -1.55
CA ARG A 359 11.26 -18.61 -1.72
C ARG A 359 11.22 -18.12 -3.17
N PRO A 360 12.20 -18.39 -4.04
CA PRO A 360 12.10 -17.99 -5.45
C PRO A 360 10.86 -18.55 -6.16
N LEU A 361 10.43 -19.78 -5.86
CA LEU A 361 9.21 -20.36 -6.43
C LEU A 361 7.96 -19.67 -5.88
N TRP A 362 7.94 -19.37 -4.58
CA TRP A 362 6.87 -18.66 -3.91
C TRP A 362 6.74 -17.17 -4.30
N GLU A 363 7.70 -16.64 -5.06
CA GLU A 363 7.61 -15.33 -5.73
C GLU A 363 7.21 -15.48 -7.21
N LEU A 364 7.81 -16.44 -7.93
CA LEU A 364 7.63 -16.59 -9.37
C LEU A 364 6.26 -17.18 -9.74
N VAL A 365 5.78 -18.18 -8.99
CA VAL A 365 4.49 -18.84 -9.30
C VAL A 365 3.31 -17.92 -9.05
N PRO A 366 3.19 -17.20 -7.90
CA PRO A 366 2.15 -16.19 -7.75
C PRO A 366 2.25 -15.07 -8.79
N ALA A 367 3.47 -14.64 -9.17
CA ALA A 367 3.65 -13.64 -10.22
C ALA A 367 3.12 -14.14 -11.58
N ALA A 368 3.34 -15.43 -11.92
CA ALA A 368 2.81 -16.03 -13.13
C ALA A 368 1.26 -16.06 -13.14
N PHE A 369 0.60 -16.30 -11.99
CA PHE A 369 -0.85 -16.18 -11.87
C PHE A 369 -1.34 -14.73 -11.88
N LEU A 370 -0.57 -13.81 -11.31
CA LEU A 370 -0.97 -12.41 -11.24
C LEU A 370 -1.00 -11.75 -12.63
N VAL A 371 -0.12 -12.12 -13.56
CA VAL A 371 -0.07 -11.55 -14.91
C VAL A 371 -1.39 -11.70 -15.66
N PRO A 372 -1.98 -12.90 -15.87
CA PRO A 372 -3.27 -13.04 -16.54
C PRO A 372 -4.42 -12.38 -15.76
N ILE A 373 -4.39 -12.38 -14.44
CA ILE A 373 -5.37 -11.67 -13.62
C ILE A 373 -5.33 -10.17 -13.90
N VAL A 374 -4.14 -9.58 -13.93
CA VAL A 374 -3.98 -8.16 -14.26
C VAL A 374 -4.40 -7.86 -15.70
N ALA A 375 -4.13 -8.74 -16.65
CA ALA A 375 -4.59 -8.59 -18.04
C ALA A 375 -6.13 -8.60 -18.12
N ALA A 376 -6.80 -9.46 -17.36
CA ALA A 376 -8.25 -9.56 -17.32
C ALA A 376 -8.93 -8.39 -16.60
N PHE A 377 -8.43 -8.01 -15.41
CA PHE A 377 -9.10 -7.08 -14.51
C PHE A 377 -8.55 -5.65 -14.55
N GLY A 378 -7.33 -5.41 -15.03
CA GLY A 378 -6.72 -4.08 -15.11
C GLY A 378 -7.51 -3.09 -15.97
N ARG A 379 -8.29 -3.58 -16.94
CA ARG A 379 -9.20 -2.75 -17.75
C ARG A 379 -10.25 -2.00 -16.92
N PHE A 380 -10.67 -2.54 -15.79
CA PHE A 380 -11.68 -1.94 -14.92
C PHE A 380 -11.15 -0.79 -14.06
N GLU A 381 -9.83 -0.64 -13.98
CA GLU A 381 -9.16 0.46 -13.30
C GLU A 381 -9.06 1.72 -14.17
N ARG A 382 -9.16 1.57 -15.52
CA ARG A 382 -9.05 2.69 -16.45
C ARG A 382 -10.23 3.66 -16.27
N PRO A 383 -9.98 4.99 -16.27
CA PRO A 383 -11.06 5.98 -16.29
C PRO A 383 -11.95 5.74 -17.51
N ARG A 384 -13.27 5.89 -17.33
CA ARG A 384 -14.18 5.95 -18.49
C ARG A 384 -13.88 7.23 -19.26
N PRO A 385 -13.82 7.18 -20.62
CA PRO A 385 -13.81 8.40 -21.43
C PRO A 385 -15.01 9.27 -21.02
N ALA A 386 -14.82 10.57 -20.92
CA ALA A 386 -15.92 11.48 -20.65
C ALA A 386 -16.96 11.34 -21.77
N PRO A 387 -18.29 11.38 -21.47
CA PRO A 387 -19.31 11.40 -22.49
C PRO A 387 -19.21 12.72 -23.28
N GLY A 388 -18.42 12.76 -24.32
CA GLY A 388 -18.13 13.95 -25.15
C GLY A 388 -16.94 13.76 -26.08
N ASP A 389 -15.99 12.88 -25.77
CA ASP A 389 -14.79 12.66 -26.61
C ASP A 389 -15.03 11.68 -27.76
N ALA A 390 -16.21 11.09 -27.89
CA ALA A 390 -16.57 10.16 -28.98
C ALA A 390 -17.06 10.85 -30.24
N GLY A 391 -17.21 12.18 -30.24
CA GLY A 391 -17.80 12.94 -31.36
C GLY A 391 -16.84 13.70 -32.27
N SER A 392 -15.53 13.80 -31.90
CA SER A 392 -14.63 14.68 -32.68
C SER A 392 -13.72 13.97 -33.70
N SER A 393 -13.87 12.67 -33.89
CA SER A 393 -13.01 11.92 -34.83
C SER A 393 -13.68 11.53 -36.17
N THR A 394 -14.91 12.02 -36.46
CA THR A 394 -15.63 11.66 -37.70
C THR A 394 -16.01 12.84 -38.60
N GLU A 395 -15.64 14.09 -38.28
CA GLU A 395 -15.89 15.23 -39.20
C GLU A 395 -14.60 15.79 -39.80
N GLY A 396 -13.94 15.05 -40.65
CA GLY A 396 -12.70 15.52 -41.28
C GLY A 396 -12.34 14.85 -42.62
N ILE A 397 -13.27 14.14 -43.25
CA ILE A 397 -13.04 13.63 -44.61
C ILE A 397 -14.34 13.77 -45.39
N HIS A 398 -14.65 14.96 -45.89
CA HIS A 398 -15.43 15.24 -47.11
C HIS A 398 -15.53 16.75 -47.30
N SER A 399 -14.66 17.34 -48.11
CA SER A 399 -14.96 18.37 -49.10
C SER A 399 -13.65 18.92 -49.67
N THR A 400 -13.23 18.40 -50.80
CA THR A 400 -12.62 19.15 -51.90
C THR A 400 -12.91 18.38 -53.15
N SER A 401 -13.91 18.81 -53.84
CA SER A 401 -14.07 18.71 -55.29
C SER A 401 -13.71 20.04 -55.89
#